data_be0a42c34295a0508c317d3fb7430746
#
_entry.id   be0a42c34295a0508c317d3fb7430746
#
_cell.length_a   1.000
_cell.length_b   1.000
_cell.length_c   1.000
_cell.angle_alpha   90.00
_cell.angle_beta   90.00
_cell.angle_gamma   90.00
#
_symmetry.space_group_name_H-M   'P 1'
#
loop_
_entity.id
_entity.type
_entity.pdbx_description
1 polymer ?
#
loop_
_entity_poly.entity_id
_entity_poly.type
_entity_poly.pdbx_seq_one_letter_code
_entity_poly.pdbx_strand_id
1 'polypeptide(L)'
;MKRKLLICGLFAVLAAGCAGNKDLLATSIIEADGMNRAAKAEGIHSSTAVQAEKDLALAKQLSENGKTDEAYDAAERSRLGYRLAFAEKEAKDAALADSSASKELLGDMESQKLYESILDNENKGRETVK
;
A
#
# COMPACT_ATOMS: atom_id res chain seq x y z
N MET A 1 51.71 -28.59 1.21
CA MET A 1 50.61 -28.47 2.20
C MET A 1 49.88 -27.09 2.17
N LYS A 2 50.53 -25.99 1.86
CA LYS A 2 49.89 -24.66 1.85
C LYS A 2 48.84 -24.43 0.76
N ARG A 3 48.90 -25.09 -0.40
CA ARG A 3 47.93 -24.96 -1.50
C ARG A 3 46.58 -25.64 -1.25
N LYS A 4 46.54 -26.71 -0.44
CA LYS A 4 45.27 -27.43 -0.13
C LYS A 4 44.39 -26.68 0.88
N LEU A 5 44.98 -25.88 1.75
CA LEU A 5 44.26 -25.04 2.72
C LEU A 5 43.57 -23.85 2.05
N LEU A 6 44.16 -23.31 0.97
CA LEU A 6 43.54 -22.18 0.21
C LEU A 6 42.29 -22.60 -0.55
N ILE A 7 42.23 -23.83 -1.05
CA ILE A 7 41.10 -24.39 -1.78
C ILE A 7 39.92 -24.64 -0.82
N CYS A 8 40.16 -25.12 0.40
CA CYS A 8 39.11 -25.29 1.41
C CYS A 8 38.52 -23.98 1.88
N GLY A 9 39.33 -22.92 2.00
CA GLY A 9 38.86 -21.59 2.37
C GLY A 9 37.94 -20.96 1.31
N LEU A 10 38.24 -21.19 0.03
CA LEU A 10 37.43 -20.64 -1.07
C LEU A 10 36.06 -21.36 -1.19
N PHE A 11 36.02 -22.67 -0.91
CA PHE A 11 34.75 -23.41 -0.92
C PHE A 11 33.82 -23.06 0.24
N ALA A 12 34.37 -22.73 1.42
CA ALA A 12 33.58 -22.30 2.57
C ALA A 12 32.86 -20.94 2.35
N VAL A 13 33.49 -20.01 1.60
CA VAL A 13 32.90 -18.72 1.27
C VAL A 13 31.75 -18.86 0.28
N LEU A 14 31.80 -19.81 -0.65
CA LEU A 14 30.69 -20.06 -1.61
C LEU A 14 29.47 -20.71 -0.94
N ALA A 15 29.64 -21.49 0.11
CA ALA A 15 28.55 -22.12 0.86
C ALA A 15 27.79 -21.11 1.75
N ALA A 16 28.47 -20.08 2.25
CA ALA A 16 27.82 -19.01 3.05
C ALA A 16 26.92 -18.09 2.22
N GLY A 17 27.19 -17.90 0.91
CA GLY A 17 26.38 -17.13 0.01
C GLY A 17 24.98 -17.71 -0.27
N CYS A 18 24.84 -19.04 -0.24
CA CYS A 18 23.55 -19.70 -0.49
C CYS A 18 22.59 -19.71 0.72
N ALA A 19 23.12 -19.56 1.94
CA ALA A 19 22.24 -19.51 3.13
C ALA A 19 21.49 -18.18 3.26
N GLY A 20 22.13 -17.06 2.89
CA GLY A 20 21.52 -15.73 2.98
C GLY A 20 20.27 -15.56 2.09
N ASN A 21 20.26 -16.13 0.89
CA ASN A 21 19.12 -16.01 -0.04
C ASN A 21 17.87 -16.76 0.43
N LYS A 22 18.02 -17.88 1.13
CA LYS A 22 16.88 -18.64 1.67
C LYS A 22 16.18 -17.90 2.82
N ASP A 23 16.94 -17.27 3.69
CA ASP A 23 16.39 -16.50 4.82
C ASP A 23 15.67 -15.23 4.31
N LEU A 24 16.24 -14.56 3.29
CA LEU A 24 15.61 -13.42 2.64
C LEU A 24 14.30 -13.82 1.94
N LEU A 25 14.30 -14.93 1.21
CA LEU A 25 13.10 -15.46 0.57
C LEU A 25 12.00 -15.76 1.60
N ALA A 26 12.34 -16.46 2.68
CA ALA A 26 11.36 -16.79 3.73
C ALA A 26 10.75 -15.52 4.32
N THR A 27 11.58 -14.52 4.61
CA THR A 27 11.12 -13.22 5.12
C THR A 27 10.20 -12.50 4.14
N SER A 28 10.58 -12.44 2.86
CA SER A 28 9.77 -11.79 1.83
C SER A 28 8.41 -12.47 1.62
N ILE A 29 8.35 -13.80 1.64
CA ILE A 29 7.09 -14.55 1.56
C ILE A 29 6.21 -14.27 2.79
N ILE A 30 6.78 -14.27 4.00
CA ILE A 30 6.04 -14.00 5.24
C ILE A 30 5.48 -12.57 5.22
N GLU A 31 6.26 -11.58 4.82
CA GLU A 31 5.82 -10.19 4.71
C GLU A 31 4.70 -10.04 3.69
N ALA A 32 4.88 -10.61 2.48
CA ALA A 32 3.85 -10.57 1.43
C ALA A 32 2.54 -11.27 1.88
N ASP A 33 2.64 -12.40 2.59
CA ASP A 33 1.47 -13.10 3.13
C ASP A 33 0.76 -12.29 4.24
N GLY A 34 1.54 -11.60 5.06
CA GLY A 34 0.99 -10.66 6.04
C GLY A 34 0.22 -9.51 5.37
N MET A 35 0.79 -8.90 4.33
CA MET A 35 0.14 -7.87 3.54
C MET A 35 -1.11 -8.36 2.81
N ASN A 36 -1.10 -9.58 2.27
CA ASN A 36 -2.29 -10.22 1.68
C ASN A 36 -3.43 -10.32 2.68
N ARG A 37 -3.14 -10.80 3.89
CA ARG A 37 -4.14 -10.89 4.96
C ARG A 37 -4.68 -9.51 5.36
N ALA A 38 -3.82 -8.52 5.49
CA ALA A 38 -4.22 -7.15 5.79
C ALA A 38 -5.09 -6.55 4.67
N ALA A 39 -4.69 -6.71 3.40
CA ALA A 39 -5.47 -6.23 2.26
C ALA A 39 -6.88 -6.85 2.22
N LYS A 40 -7.00 -8.16 2.49
CA LYS A 40 -8.30 -8.83 2.59
C LYS A 40 -9.15 -8.32 3.74
N ALA A 41 -8.55 -8.08 4.90
CA ALA A 41 -9.24 -7.54 6.07
C ALA A 41 -9.75 -6.11 5.84
N GLU A 42 -9.04 -5.30 5.06
CA GLU A 42 -9.43 -3.95 4.68
C GLU A 42 -10.30 -3.88 3.41
N GLY A 43 -10.65 -5.01 2.82
CA GLY A 43 -11.49 -5.07 1.62
C GLY A 43 -10.82 -4.50 0.37
N ILE A 44 -9.49 -4.58 0.27
CA ILE A 44 -8.74 -4.09 -0.89
C ILE A 44 -8.78 -5.14 -2.00
N HIS A 45 -9.55 -4.86 -3.05
CA HIS A 45 -9.74 -5.73 -4.20
C HIS A 45 -9.33 -5.06 -5.53
N SER A 46 -8.35 -4.17 -5.50
CA SER A 46 -7.81 -3.53 -6.71
C SER A 46 -7.14 -4.56 -7.63
N SER A 47 -7.02 -4.24 -8.92
CA SER A 47 -6.27 -5.08 -9.87
C SER A 47 -4.83 -5.30 -9.42
N THR A 48 -4.25 -4.31 -8.76
CA THR A 48 -2.91 -4.34 -8.16
C THR A 48 -2.82 -5.38 -7.04
N ALA A 49 -3.83 -5.42 -6.13
CA ALA A 49 -3.90 -6.42 -5.06
C ALA A 49 -4.08 -7.84 -5.61
N VAL A 50 -4.93 -8.00 -6.63
CA VAL A 50 -5.14 -9.30 -7.31
C VAL A 50 -3.86 -9.80 -7.99
N GLN A 51 -3.09 -8.91 -8.62
CA GLN A 51 -1.80 -9.28 -9.20
C GLN A 51 -0.77 -9.65 -8.11
N ALA A 52 -0.72 -8.89 -7.02
CA ALA A 52 0.14 -9.20 -5.89
C ALA A 52 -0.16 -10.58 -5.27
N GLU A 53 -1.43 -10.98 -5.19
CA GLU A 53 -1.83 -12.31 -4.72
C GLU A 53 -1.33 -13.43 -5.66
N LYS A 54 -1.39 -13.22 -6.97
CA LYS A 54 -0.85 -14.16 -7.96
C LYS A 54 0.67 -14.30 -7.83
N ASP A 55 1.37 -13.18 -7.65
CA ASP A 55 2.82 -13.18 -7.47
C ASP A 55 3.23 -13.89 -6.16
N LEU A 56 2.43 -13.76 -5.09
CA LEU A 56 2.64 -14.52 -3.84
C LEU A 56 2.46 -16.02 -4.05
N ALA A 57 1.42 -16.41 -4.77
CA ALA A 57 1.19 -17.83 -5.09
C ALA A 57 2.35 -18.41 -5.93
N LEU A 58 2.80 -17.66 -6.93
CA LEU A 58 3.95 -18.02 -7.75
C LEU A 58 5.22 -18.14 -6.91
N ALA A 59 5.49 -17.21 -5.99
CA ALA A 59 6.63 -17.24 -5.10
C ALA A 59 6.67 -18.53 -4.25
N LYS A 60 5.52 -18.89 -3.68
CA LYS A 60 5.39 -20.14 -2.90
C LYS A 60 5.66 -21.38 -3.76
N GLN A 61 5.08 -21.45 -4.95
CA GLN A 61 5.28 -22.55 -5.89
C GLN A 61 6.75 -22.67 -6.34
N LEU A 62 7.41 -21.55 -6.67
CA LEU A 62 8.82 -21.54 -7.06
C LEU A 62 9.73 -21.96 -5.91
N SER A 63 9.41 -21.54 -4.69
CA SER A 63 10.12 -21.92 -3.47
C SER A 63 10.06 -23.43 -3.22
N GLU A 64 8.87 -24.03 -3.37
CA GLU A 64 8.67 -25.49 -3.25
C GLU A 64 9.48 -26.26 -4.31
N ASN A 65 9.64 -25.69 -5.50
CA ASN A 65 10.43 -26.28 -6.58
C ASN A 65 11.95 -26.00 -6.46
N GLY A 66 12.39 -25.37 -5.36
CA GLY A 66 13.81 -25.08 -5.11
C GLY A 66 14.38 -23.93 -5.95
N LYS A 67 13.55 -23.18 -6.66
CA LYS A 67 13.94 -22.03 -7.49
C LYS A 67 14.01 -20.77 -6.64
N THR A 68 15.01 -20.68 -5.78
CA THR A 68 15.12 -19.67 -4.72
C THR A 68 15.14 -18.24 -5.26
N ASP A 69 15.92 -17.94 -6.29
CA ASP A 69 16.06 -16.58 -6.83
C ASP A 69 14.78 -16.12 -7.54
N GLU A 70 14.20 -16.97 -8.39
CA GLU A 70 12.93 -16.68 -9.05
C GLU A 70 11.78 -16.51 -8.02
N ALA A 71 11.78 -17.30 -6.96
CA ALA A 71 10.82 -17.21 -5.88
C ALA A 71 10.96 -15.90 -5.10
N TYR A 72 12.19 -15.47 -4.84
CA TYR A 72 12.47 -14.21 -4.18
C TYR A 72 11.97 -13.03 -5.00
N ASP A 73 12.26 -13.00 -6.30
CA ASP A 73 11.76 -11.95 -7.21
C ASP A 73 10.23 -11.89 -7.24
N ALA A 74 9.56 -13.05 -7.25
CA ALA A 74 8.11 -13.10 -7.21
C ALA A 74 7.54 -12.61 -5.86
N ALA A 75 8.18 -12.95 -4.75
CA ALA A 75 7.80 -12.49 -3.42
C ALA A 75 7.97 -10.97 -3.28
N GLU A 76 9.06 -10.41 -3.80
CA GLU A 76 9.29 -8.96 -3.82
C GLU A 76 8.26 -8.22 -4.67
N ARG A 77 7.92 -8.74 -5.86
CA ARG A 77 6.84 -8.17 -6.67
C ARG A 77 5.50 -8.18 -5.95
N SER A 78 5.18 -9.28 -5.26
CA SER A 78 3.97 -9.36 -4.44
C SER A 78 3.97 -8.32 -3.33
N ARG A 79 5.06 -8.20 -2.58
CA ARG A 79 5.21 -7.23 -1.49
C ARG A 79 5.02 -5.79 -1.98
N LEU A 80 5.70 -5.43 -3.08
CA LEU A 80 5.58 -4.10 -3.69
C LEU A 80 4.17 -3.85 -4.24
N GLY A 81 3.55 -4.87 -4.85
CA GLY A 81 2.17 -4.80 -5.34
C GLY A 81 1.16 -4.50 -4.22
N TYR A 82 1.28 -5.16 -3.07
CA TYR A 82 0.42 -4.85 -1.93
C TYR A 82 0.67 -3.44 -1.38
N ARG A 83 1.93 -3.00 -1.28
CA ARG A 83 2.23 -1.62 -0.86
C ARG A 83 1.58 -0.59 -1.79
N LEU A 84 1.62 -0.83 -3.09
CA LEU A 84 0.95 0.02 -4.06
C LEU A 84 -0.57 -0.03 -3.88
N ALA A 85 -1.17 -1.20 -3.69
CA ALA A 85 -2.62 -1.34 -3.48
C ALA A 85 -3.12 -0.60 -2.23
N PHE A 86 -2.35 -0.63 -1.14
CA PHE A 86 -2.65 0.17 0.07
C PHE A 86 -2.56 1.67 -0.22
N ALA A 87 -1.50 2.12 -0.91
CA ALA A 87 -1.35 3.54 -1.28
C ALA A 87 -2.47 4.02 -2.22
N GLU A 88 -2.90 3.20 -3.18
CA GLU A 88 -4.05 3.49 -4.05
C GLU A 88 -5.35 3.66 -3.25
N LYS A 89 -5.59 2.80 -2.25
CA LYS A 89 -6.75 2.92 -1.36
C LYS A 89 -6.68 4.21 -0.54
N GLU A 90 -5.55 4.47 0.08
CA GLU A 90 -5.35 5.68 0.91
C GLU A 90 -5.55 6.96 0.08
N ALA A 91 -4.99 7.03 -1.12
CA ALA A 91 -5.18 8.16 -2.02
C ALA A 91 -6.66 8.35 -2.41
N LYS A 92 -7.39 7.26 -2.67
CA LYS A 92 -8.81 7.30 -2.98
C LYS A 92 -9.63 7.78 -1.78
N ASP A 93 -9.35 7.28 -0.58
CA ASP A 93 -10.04 7.66 0.64
C ASP A 93 -9.80 9.15 0.97
N ALA A 94 -8.56 9.64 0.79
CA ALA A 94 -8.23 11.05 0.94
C ALA A 94 -8.98 11.94 -0.07
N ALA A 95 -9.06 11.53 -1.34
CA ALA A 95 -9.81 12.28 -2.36
C ALA A 95 -11.32 12.33 -2.07
N LEU A 96 -11.89 11.26 -1.52
CA LEU A 96 -13.30 11.24 -1.08
C LEU A 96 -13.53 12.17 0.11
N ALA A 97 -12.62 12.19 1.08
CA ALA A 97 -12.69 13.07 2.23
C ALA A 97 -12.60 14.55 1.81
N ASP A 98 -11.68 14.89 0.92
CA ASP A 98 -11.53 16.24 0.38
C ASP A 98 -12.81 16.72 -0.38
N SER A 99 -13.36 15.84 -1.22
CA SER A 99 -14.64 16.11 -1.92
C SER A 99 -15.80 16.34 -0.95
N SER A 100 -15.86 15.60 0.15
CA SER A 100 -16.90 15.76 1.17
C SER A 100 -16.74 17.08 1.92
N ALA A 101 -15.54 17.44 2.33
CA ALA A 101 -15.23 18.70 2.99
C ALA A 101 -15.54 19.90 2.09
N SER A 102 -15.24 19.80 0.79
CA SER A 102 -15.56 20.84 -0.18
C SER A 102 -17.08 21.05 -0.33
N LYS A 103 -17.88 19.99 -0.32
CA LYS A 103 -19.34 20.08 -0.37
C LYS A 103 -19.93 20.72 0.89
N GLU A 104 -19.40 20.35 2.06
CA GLU A 104 -19.82 20.94 3.33
C GLU A 104 -19.52 22.44 3.37
N LEU A 105 -18.31 22.84 2.95
CA LEU A 105 -17.94 24.26 2.86
C LEU A 105 -18.86 25.06 1.93
N LEU A 106 -19.22 24.51 0.77
CA LEU A 106 -20.15 25.15 -0.14
C LEU A 106 -21.54 25.34 0.50
N GLY A 107 -22.05 24.34 1.21
CA GLY A 107 -23.30 24.42 1.95
C GLY A 107 -23.27 25.48 3.06
N ASP A 108 -22.18 25.60 3.78
CA ASP A 108 -21.99 26.62 4.81
C ASP A 108 -21.96 28.05 4.20
N MET A 109 -21.26 28.22 3.07
CA MET A 109 -21.23 29.51 2.35
C MET A 109 -22.60 29.91 1.81
N GLU A 110 -23.41 28.98 1.30
CA GLU A 110 -24.78 29.23 0.86
C GLU A 110 -25.65 29.64 2.05
N SER A 111 -25.54 28.98 3.18
CA SER A 111 -26.23 29.29 4.41
C SER A 111 -25.87 30.69 4.92
N GLN A 112 -24.58 31.04 4.92
CA GLN A 112 -24.10 32.36 5.31
C GLN A 112 -24.71 33.45 4.42
N LYS A 113 -24.71 33.30 3.09
CA LYS A 113 -25.33 34.25 2.17
C LYS A 113 -26.81 34.42 2.41
N LEU A 114 -27.53 33.35 2.75
CA LEU A 114 -28.95 33.42 3.09
C LEU A 114 -29.15 34.24 4.36
N TYR A 115 -28.37 34.00 5.42
CA TYR A 115 -28.45 34.80 6.66
C TYR A 115 -28.17 36.30 6.41
N GLU A 116 -27.13 36.62 5.63
CA GLU A 116 -26.82 38.00 5.24
C GLU A 116 -27.97 38.66 4.51
N SER A 117 -28.63 37.96 3.57
CA SER A 117 -29.79 38.50 2.83
C SER A 117 -31.01 38.75 3.72
N ILE A 118 -31.22 37.90 4.74
CA ILE A 118 -32.30 38.08 5.72
C ILE A 118 -32.04 39.34 6.57
N LEU A 119 -30.81 39.48 7.09
CA LEU A 119 -30.40 40.62 7.89
C LEU A 119 -30.51 41.93 7.12
N ASP A 120 -30.10 41.95 5.85
CA ASP A 120 -30.24 43.13 4.98
C ASP A 120 -31.72 43.53 4.76
N ASN A 121 -32.60 42.54 4.57
CA ASN A 121 -34.03 42.78 4.40
C ASN A 121 -34.68 43.31 5.70
N GLU A 122 -34.32 42.76 6.86
CA GLU A 122 -34.78 43.25 8.16
C GLU A 122 -34.34 44.71 8.42
N ASN A 123 -33.09 45.05 8.10
CA ASN A 123 -32.55 46.37 8.27
C ASN A 123 -33.25 47.38 7.36
N LYS A 124 -33.50 47.05 6.08
CA LYS A 124 -34.27 47.88 5.16
C LYS A 124 -35.71 48.08 5.63
N GLY A 125 -36.35 47.05 6.17
CA GLY A 125 -37.69 47.15 6.73
C GLY A 125 -37.79 48.09 7.94
N ARG A 126 -36.77 48.18 8.77
CA ARG A 126 -36.69 49.10 9.92
C ARG A 126 -36.50 50.58 9.50
N GLU A 127 -35.76 50.83 8.42
CA GLU A 127 -35.54 52.18 7.90
C GLU A 127 -36.81 52.80 7.26
N THR A 128 -37.71 51.98 6.70
CA THR A 128 -38.93 52.43 6.05
C THR A 128 -40.10 52.75 7.02
N VAL A 129 -39.95 52.40 8.31
CA VAL A 129 -40.98 52.59 9.35
C VAL A 129 -40.74 53.86 10.20
N LYS A 130 -39.69 54.62 9.91
CA LYS A 130 -39.42 55.94 10.52
C LYS A 130 -39.97 57.08 9.60
#